data_c97ebacf3143e0270237a29bdca38af8
#
_entry.id   c97ebacf3143e0270237a29bdca38af8
#
_cell.length_a   1.000
_cell.length_b   1.000
_cell.length_c   1.000
_cell.angle_alpha   90.00
_cell.angle_beta   90.00
_cell.angle_gamma   90.00
#
_symmetry.space_group_name_H-M   'P 1'
#
loop_
_entity.id
_entity.type
_entity.pdbx_description
1 polymer ?
#
loop_
_entity_poly.entity_id
_entity_poly.type
_entity_poly.pdbx_seq_one_letter_code
_entity_poly.pdbx_strand_id
1 'polypeptide(L)'
;MAANFAFLKSIPEYQLFSNACIEAENVLSTSAAMSAVGSRKAFELAVKWVYSADSTMVAPYKDNLQTLIHEESFRQAVNVSTWSKLSYIIKIGNIAVH
;
A
#
# COMPACT_ATOMS: atom_id res chain seq x y z
N MET A 1 5.74 17.88 11.94
CA MET A 1 4.80 16.77 11.67
C MET A 1 5.42 15.45 12.11
N ALA A 2 4.64 14.60 12.75
CA ALA A 2 5.13 13.30 13.19
C ALA A 2 5.47 12.42 11.97
N ALA A 3 6.66 11.82 11.98
CA ALA A 3 7.10 10.95 10.90
C ALA A 3 6.71 9.50 11.23
N ASN A 4 5.47 9.13 10.88
CA ASN A 4 4.92 7.83 11.23
C ASN A 4 5.62 6.67 10.52
N PHE A 5 6.18 6.92 9.33
CA PHE A 5 6.80 5.88 8.51
C PHE A 5 8.33 5.92 8.50
N ALA A 6 8.93 6.86 9.25
CA ALA A 6 10.40 7.00 9.24
C ALA A 6 11.12 5.76 9.75
N PHE A 7 10.51 5.00 10.67
CA PHE A 7 11.11 3.77 11.20
C PHE A 7 11.35 2.71 10.12
N LEU A 8 10.62 2.76 9.02
CA LEU A 8 10.78 1.80 7.93
C LEU A 8 12.14 1.91 7.24
N LYS A 9 12.78 3.08 7.33
CA LYS A 9 14.11 3.28 6.72
C LYS A 9 15.16 2.36 7.30
N SER A 10 15.01 1.95 8.55
CA SER A 10 15.97 1.08 9.23
C SER A 10 15.79 -0.40 8.87
N ILE A 11 14.77 -0.74 8.08
CA ILE A 11 14.45 -2.12 7.70
C ILE A 11 14.70 -2.27 6.19
N PRO A 12 15.86 -2.84 5.78
CA PRO A 12 16.21 -2.91 4.36
C PRO A 12 15.20 -3.64 3.49
N GLU A 13 14.51 -4.64 4.04
CA GLU A 13 13.52 -5.43 3.32
C GLU A 13 12.33 -4.60 2.85
N TYR A 14 12.05 -3.47 3.51
CA TYR A 14 10.90 -2.61 3.20
C TYR A 14 11.26 -1.43 2.31
N GLN A 15 12.49 -1.37 1.82
CA GLN A 15 12.96 -0.21 1.06
C GLN A 15 12.15 0.04 -0.22
N LEU A 16 11.57 -1.02 -0.82
CA LEU A 16 10.76 -0.89 -2.03
C LEU A 16 9.54 0.02 -1.83
N PHE A 17 8.96 0.04 -0.63
CA PHE A 17 7.77 0.84 -0.38
C PHE A 17 7.93 1.90 0.71
N SER A 18 9.00 1.83 1.52
CA SER A 18 9.19 2.77 2.62
C SER A 18 9.33 4.21 2.13
N ASN A 19 10.07 4.43 1.04
CA ASN A 19 10.24 5.77 0.47
C ASN A 19 8.89 6.34 0.00
N ALA A 20 8.06 5.51 -0.63
CA ALA A 20 6.74 5.94 -1.09
C ALA A 20 5.83 6.31 0.09
N CYS A 21 5.89 5.55 1.19
CA CYS A 21 5.14 5.87 2.40
C CYS A 21 5.56 7.21 2.99
N ILE A 22 6.88 7.44 3.08
CA ILE A 22 7.43 8.67 3.64
C ILE A 22 7.07 9.87 2.75
N GLU A 23 7.17 9.73 1.44
CA GLU A 23 6.80 10.80 0.52
C GLU A 23 5.32 11.16 0.62
N ALA A 24 4.44 10.15 0.71
CA ALA A 24 3.00 10.38 0.87
C ALA A 24 2.71 11.15 2.18
N GLU A 25 3.40 10.80 3.26
CA GLU A 25 3.28 11.48 4.53
C GLU A 25 3.75 12.94 4.44
N ASN A 26 4.90 13.16 3.78
CA ASN A 26 5.51 14.48 3.69
C ASN A 26 4.66 15.47 2.89
N VAL A 27 3.91 15.02 1.87
CA VAL A 27 3.11 15.91 1.05
C VAL A 27 1.71 16.16 1.62
N LEU A 28 1.34 15.50 2.71
CA LEU A 28 -0.01 15.60 3.28
C LEU A 28 -0.38 17.05 3.65
N SER A 29 0.56 17.80 4.22
CA SER A 29 0.32 19.19 4.62
C SER A 29 0.23 20.15 3.41
N THR A 30 0.74 19.75 2.26
CA THR A 30 0.74 20.57 1.04
C THR A 30 -0.43 20.22 0.14
N SER A 31 -0.73 18.93 -0.03
CA SER A 31 -1.79 18.47 -0.91
C SER A 31 -2.35 17.14 -0.45
N ALA A 32 -3.59 17.14 0.01
CA ALA A 32 -4.29 15.91 0.38
C ALA A 32 -4.47 14.98 -0.81
N ALA A 33 -4.72 15.53 -2.00
CA ALA A 33 -4.88 14.74 -3.22
C ALA A 33 -3.59 14.01 -3.56
N MET A 34 -2.45 14.70 -3.53
CA MET A 34 -1.16 14.07 -3.81
C MET A 34 -0.77 13.04 -2.76
N SER A 35 -1.13 13.30 -1.49
CA SER A 35 -0.93 12.32 -0.42
C SER A 35 -1.76 11.05 -0.66
N ALA A 36 -3.01 11.19 -1.12
CA ALA A 36 -3.85 10.04 -1.45
C ALA A 36 -3.29 9.23 -2.61
N VAL A 37 -2.79 9.89 -3.66
CA VAL A 37 -2.14 9.21 -4.80
C VAL A 37 -0.89 8.47 -4.34
N GLY A 38 -0.06 9.13 -3.53
CA GLY A 38 1.17 8.53 -3.00
C GLY A 38 0.90 7.37 -2.07
N SER A 39 -0.16 7.45 -1.26
CA SER A 39 -0.57 6.35 -0.37
C SER A 39 -0.99 5.13 -1.18
N ARG A 40 -1.76 5.33 -2.26
CA ARG A 40 -2.14 4.24 -3.15
C ARG A 40 -0.91 3.57 -3.76
N LYS A 41 0.06 4.36 -4.20
CA LYS A 41 1.31 3.84 -4.76
C LYS A 41 2.09 3.04 -3.71
N ALA A 42 2.18 3.55 -2.49
CA ALA A 42 2.85 2.87 -1.39
C ALA A 42 2.19 1.52 -1.09
N PHE A 43 0.86 1.48 -1.06
CA PHE A 43 0.13 0.24 -0.84
C PHE A 43 0.35 -0.77 -1.96
N GLU A 44 0.38 -0.32 -3.22
CA GLU A 44 0.66 -1.22 -4.34
C GLU A 44 2.03 -1.88 -4.17
N LEU A 45 3.04 -1.10 -3.82
CA LEU A 45 4.39 -1.62 -3.61
C LEU A 45 4.44 -2.58 -2.43
N ALA A 46 3.77 -2.23 -1.31
CA ALA A 46 3.76 -3.07 -0.12
C ALA A 46 3.03 -4.39 -0.37
N VAL A 47 1.89 -4.36 -1.06
CA VAL A 47 1.13 -5.57 -1.40
C VAL A 47 1.96 -6.49 -2.31
N LYS A 48 2.61 -5.93 -3.31
CA LYS A 48 3.49 -6.71 -4.20
C LYS A 48 4.67 -7.31 -3.43
N TRP A 49 5.20 -6.58 -2.45
CA TRP A 49 6.25 -7.12 -1.58
C TRP A 49 5.77 -8.33 -0.80
N VAL A 50 4.54 -8.28 -0.24
CA VAL A 50 3.97 -9.42 0.49
C VAL A 50 3.88 -10.65 -0.41
N TYR A 51 3.40 -10.49 -1.65
CA TYR A 51 3.32 -11.60 -2.59
C TYR A 51 4.69 -12.19 -2.91
N SER A 52 5.73 -11.37 -2.96
CA SER A 52 7.08 -11.87 -3.24
C SER A 52 7.73 -12.53 -2.02
N ALA A 53 7.37 -12.11 -0.81
CA ALA A 53 8.00 -12.57 0.42
C ALA A 53 7.31 -13.80 1.03
N ASP A 54 6.02 -13.98 0.79
CA ASP A 54 5.23 -15.07 1.38
C ASP A 54 4.93 -16.12 0.31
N SER A 55 5.57 -17.30 0.45
CA SER A 55 5.43 -18.39 -0.53
C SER A 55 4.03 -19.01 -0.53
N THR A 56 3.20 -18.75 0.49
CA THR A 56 1.82 -19.25 0.52
C THR A 56 0.87 -18.39 -0.30
N MET A 57 1.31 -17.20 -0.72
CA MET A 57 0.49 -16.29 -1.52
C MET A 57 0.48 -16.75 -2.98
N VAL A 58 -0.71 -16.72 -3.58
CA VAL A 58 -0.90 -17.11 -4.99
C VAL A 58 -1.12 -15.85 -5.82
N ALA A 59 -0.11 -15.49 -6.63
CA ALA A 59 -0.22 -14.30 -7.48
C ALA A 59 -1.23 -14.54 -8.61
N PRO A 60 -2.22 -13.62 -8.77
CA PRO A 60 -3.18 -13.74 -9.86
C PRO A 60 -2.53 -13.40 -11.22
N TYR A 61 -3.18 -13.79 -12.30
CA TYR A 61 -2.70 -13.50 -13.65
C TYR A 61 -2.55 -11.99 -13.88
N LYS A 62 -3.55 -11.22 -13.45
CA LYS A 62 -3.47 -9.74 -13.48
C LYS A 62 -2.94 -9.27 -12.14
N ASP A 63 -1.87 -8.48 -12.16
CA ASP A 63 -1.17 -8.03 -10.97
C ASP A 63 -1.47 -6.58 -10.58
N ASN A 64 -2.59 -6.03 -11.07
CA ASN A 64 -3.00 -4.70 -10.61
C ASN A 64 -3.48 -4.76 -9.15
N LEU A 65 -3.45 -3.61 -8.48
CA LEU A 65 -3.71 -3.54 -7.06
C LEU A 65 -5.09 -4.09 -6.67
N GLN A 66 -6.12 -3.77 -7.45
CA GLN A 66 -7.47 -4.26 -7.21
C GLN A 66 -7.54 -5.79 -7.22
N THR A 67 -6.93 -6.41 -8.22
CA THR A 67 -6.92 -7.86 -8.34
C THR A 67 -6.10 -8.50 -7.22
N LEU A 68 -4.97 -7.89 -6.85
CA LEU A 68 -4.10 -8.43 -5.81
C LEU A 68 -4.78 -8.46 -4.45
N ILE A 69 -5.53 -7.42 -4.08
CA ILE A 69 -6.19 -7.39 -2.76
C ILE A 69 -7.45 -8.24 -2.70
N HIS A 70 -8.05 -8.59 -3.84
CA HIS A 70 -9.25 -9.43 -3.88
C HIS A 70 -8.92 -10.92 -4.03
N GLU A 71 -7.64 -11.25 -4.26
CA GLU A 71 -7.22 -12.64 -4.32
C GLU A 71 -7.41 -13.30 -2.94
N GLU A 72 -7.92 -14.53 -2.93
CA GLU A 72 -8.33 -15.20 -1.70
C GLU A 72 -7.18 -15.36 -0.71
N SER A 73 -5.99 -15.72 -1.18
CA SER A 73 -4.83 -15.89 -0.30
C SER A 73 -4.46 -14.60 0.43
N PHE A 74 -4.58 -13.46 -0.24
CA PHE A 74 -4.34 -12.16 0.39
C PHE A 74 -5.43 -11.84 1.42
N ARG A 75 -6.69 -12.06 1.08
CA ARG A 75 -7.81 -11.79 2.00
C ARG A 75 -7.74 -12.64 3.26
N GLN A 76 -7.24 -13.87 3.14
CA GLN A 76 -7.06 -14.75 4.30
C GLN A 76 -5.85 -14.33 5.15
N ALA A 77 -4.84 -13.75 4.53
CA ALA A 77 -3.62 -13.34 5.23
C ALA A 77 -3.81 -12.07 6.09
N VAL A 78 -4.78 -11.21 5.73
CA VAL A 78 -5.04 -9.96 6.46
C VAL A 78 -6.40 -10.04 7.14
N ASN A 79 -6.54 -9.35 8.30
CA ASN A 79 -7.83 -9.34 8.98
C ASN A 79 -8.82 -8.43 8.25
N VAL A 80 -10.11 -8.62 8.53
CA VAL A 80 -11.20 -7.92 7.84
C VAL A 80 -11.09 -6.41 8.01
N SER A 81 -10.74 -5.94 9.21
CA SER A 81 -10.61 -4.51 9.48
C SER A 81 -9.50 -3.87 8.64
N THR A 82 -8.34 -4.53 8.59
CA THR A 82 -7.21 -4.06 7.78
C THR A 82 -7.57 -4.05 6.30
N TRP A 83 -8.18 -5.14 5.82
CA TRP A 83 -8.58 -5.24 4.42
C TRP A 83 -9.55 -4.13 4.02
N SER A 84 -10.53 -3.83 4.88
CA SER A 84 -11.51 -2.77 4.62
C SER A 84 -10.85 -1.40 4.54
N LYS A 85 -9.87 -1.12 5.41
CA LYS A 85 -9.10 0.12 5.39
C LYS A 85 -8.27 0.26 4.11
N LEU A 86 -7.61 -0.82 3.69
CA LEU A 86 -6.85 -0.84 2.44
C LEU A 86 -7.76 -0.55 1.25
N SER A 87 -8.90 -1.21 1.19
CA SER A 87 -9.87 -1.03 0.12
C SER A 87 -10.36 0.43 0.04
N TYR A 88 -10.62 1.05 1.20
CA TYR A 88 -11.02 2.45 1.27
C TYR A 88 -9.93 3.40 0.74
N ILE A 89 -8.69 3.18 1.16
CA ILE A 89 -7.56 4.03 0.74
C ILE A 89 -7.33 3.93 -0.77
N ILE A 90 -7.46 2.73 -1.34
CA ILE A 90 -7.34 2.54 -2.78
C ILE A 90 -8.43 3.32 -3.51
N LYS A 91 -9.65 3.28 -3.01
CA LYS A 91 -10.77 4.01 -3.58
C LYS A 91 -10.50 5.52 -3.57
N ILE A 92 -10.04 6.07 -2.45
CA ILE A 92 -9.71 7.49 -2.32
C ILE A 92 -8.57 7.86 -3.28
N GLY A 93 -7.53 7.05 -3.36
CA GLY A 93 -6.43 7.29 -4.28
C GLY A 93 -6.85 7.28 -5.75
N ASN A 94 -7.75 6.38 -6.12
CA ASN A 94 -8.30 6.34 -7.48
C ASN A 94 -9.10 7.60 -7.81
N ILE A 95 -9.89 8.09 -6.87
CA ILE A 95 -10.64 9.34 -7.04
C ILE A 95 -9.67 10.52 -7.23
N ALA A 96 -8.60 10.57 -6.46
CA ALA A 96 -7.62 11.65 -6.54
C ALA A 96 -6.86 11.67 -7.88
N VAL A 97 -6.68 10.51 -8.52
CA VAL A 97 -6.02 10.40 -9.83
C VAL A 97 -6.94 10.87 -10.94
N HIS A 98 -8.22 10.64 -10.81
CA HIS A 98 -9.23 10.93 -11.83
C HIS A 98 -10.13 12.09 -11.42
#